data_119b0210d1275c01e47d53339f274086
#
_entry.id   119b0210d1275c01e47d53339f274086
#
_cell.length_a   1.000
_cell.length_b   1.000
_cell.length_c   1.000
_cell.angle_alpha   90.00
_cell.angle_beta   90.00
_cell.angle_gamma   90.00
#
_symmetry.space_group_name_H-M   'P 1'
#
loop_
_entity.id
_entity.type
_entity.pdbx_description
1 polymer ?
#
loop_
_entity_poly.entity_id
_entity_poly.type
_entity_poly.pdbx_seq_one_letter_code
_entity_poly.pdbx_strand_id
1 'polypeptide(L)'
;MKRECGGYELLSDAGPLVLALGPLFSEMEKFLDEYREFQDRELVLDLYFSVRSFLNIYERVDEHYRIYSRILENGDFSVRLFCVNPIKNLGECLEQGNSAVFFSATMLPIRYYRELLSNCPEDYAVYVNSPFPKQNRVIL
;
A
#
# COMPACT_ATOMS: atom_id res chain seq x y z
N MET A 1 -8.26 -10.92 23.50
CA MET A 1 -8.07 -12.30 23.02
C MET A 1 -6.92 -12.26 22.00
N LYS A 2 -5.70 -12.58 22.44
CA LYS A 2 -4.52 -12.67 21.52
C LYS A 2 -4.77 -13.85 20.59
N ARG A 3 -5.07 -13.56 19.33
CA ARG A 3 -4.94 -14.58 18.29
C ARG A 3 -3.45 -14.67 17.94
N GLU A 4 -2.81 -15.70 18.41
CA GLU A 4 -1.52 -16.14 17.91
C GLU A 4 -1.68 -16.59 16.45
N CYS A 5 -1.69 -15.63 15.55
CA CYS A 5 -1.54 -15.90 14.13
C CYS A 5 -0.05 -15.79 13.81
N GLY A 6 0.68 -16.93 13.88
CA GLY A 6 1.96 -17.10 13.21
C GLY A 6 3.00 -16.00 13.40
N GLY A 7 3.24 -15.52 14.64
CA GLY A 7 4.32 -14.56 14.91
C GLY A 7 4.01 -13.09 14.62
N TYR A 8 2.74 -12.71 14.44
CA TYR A 8 2.32 -11.31 14.29
C TYR A 8 1.69 -10.78 15.57
N GLU A 9 1.99 -9.52 15.91
CA GLU A 9 1.32 -8.77 16.95
C GLU A 9 0.56 -7.59 16.33
N LEU A 10 -0.76 -7.50 16.60
CA LEU A 10 -1.55 -6.35 16.19
C LEU A 10 -1.26 -5.18 17.12
N LEU A 11 -0.90 -4.06 16.52
CA LEU A 11 -0.68 -2.81 17.22
C LEU A 11 -1.94 -1.92 17.12
N SER A 12 -2.23 -1.21 18.19
CA SER A 12 -3.28 -0.20 18.18
C SER A 12 -2.88 1.06 17.42
N ASP A 13 -1.59 1.36 17.40
CA ASP A 13 -1.01 2.55 16.79
C ASP A 13 0.49 2.36 16.52
N ALA A 14 1.03 3.13 15.56
CA ALA A 14 2.45 3.25 15.29
C ALA A 14 3.01 4.66 15.61
N GLY A 15 2.23 5.51 16.30
CA GLY A 15 2.59 6.88 16.64
C GLY A 15 3.97 7.05 17.28
N PRO A 16 4.38 6.24 18.27
CA PRO A 16 5.71 6.32 18.85
C PRO A 16 6.85 6.11 17.83
N LEU A 17 6.66 5.21 16.86
CA LEU A 17 7.61 5.00 15.76
C LEU A 17 7.64 6.22 14.83
N VAL A 18 6.48 6.75 14.47
CA VAL A 18 6.36 7.95 13.61
C VAL A 18 7.04 9.16 14.24
N LEU A 19 6.85 9.36 15.55
CA LEU A 19 7.51 10.44 16.31
C LEU A 19 9.05 10.32 16.31
N ALA A 20 9.56 9.09 16.28
CA ALA A 20 11.01 8.87 16.18
C ALA A 20 11.53 9.04 14.75
N LEU A 21 10.73 8.64 13.74
CA LEU A 21 11.11 8.72 12.33
C LEU A 21 11.06 10.14 11.75
N GLY A 22 10.18 11.01 12.26
CA GLY A 22 10.03 12.39 11.77
C GLY A 22 11.31 13.20 11.83
N PRO A 23 11.98 13.33 13.00
CA PRO A 23 13.27 14.01 13.11
C PRO A 23 14.37 13.36 12.25
N LEU A 24 14.44 12.02 12.22
CA LEU A 24 15.37 11.31 11.35
C LEU A 24 15.17 11.68 9.89
N PHE A 25 13.93 11.69 9.42
CA PHE A 25 13.59 12.05 8.04
C PHE A 25 14.05 13.46 7.71
N SER A 26 13.78 14.44 8.58
CA SER A 26 14.19 15.84 8.38
C SER A 26 15.71 16.01 8.33
N GLU A 27 16.44 15.30 9.18
CA GLU A 27 17.91 15.35 9.15
C GLU A 27 18.50 14.65 7.91
N MET A 28 17.87 13.57 7.46
CA MET A 28 18.26 12.92 6.19
C MET A 28 18.02 13.84 4.98
N GLU A 29 16.93 14.60 4.93
CA GLU A 29 16.69 15.58 3.88
C GLU A 29 17.80 16.62 3.82
N LYS A 30 18.14 17.23 4.95
CA LYS A 30 19.23 18.22 5.03
C LYS A 30 20.56 17.63 4.58
N PHE A 31 20.87 16.42 5.06
CA PHE A 31 22.11 15.74 4.72
C PHE A 31 22.20 15.45 3.22
N LEU A 32 21.14 14.96 2.60
CA LEU A 32 21.10 14.65 1.17
C LEU A 32 21.15 15.90 0.28
N ASP A 33 20.64 17.04 0.75
CA ASP A 33 20.74 18.32 0.07
C ASP A 33 22.17 18.89 0.14
N GLU A 34 22.84 18.74 1.29
CA GLU A 34 24.19 19.26 1.51
C GLU A 34 25.24 18.39 0.82
N TYR A 35 25.08 17.05 0.89
CA TYR A 35 26.07 16.10 0.36
C TYR A 35 25.49 15.33 -0.82
N ARG A 36 25.91 15.69 -2.04
CA ARG A 36 25.43 15.03 -3.26
C ARG A 36 26.15 13.72 -3.57
N GLU A 37 27.41 13.60 -3.16
CA GLU A 37 28.25 12.42 -3.40
C GLU A 37 28.96 12.02 -2.10
N PHE A 38 28.75 10.78 -1.68
CA PHE A 38 29.40 10.17 -0.52
C PHE A 38 29.33 8.65 -0.63
N GLN A 39 30.18 7.96 0.16
CA GLN A 39 30.17 6.51 0.23
C GLN A 39 28.81 6.02 0.74
N ASP A 40 28.29 4.91 0.16
CA ASP A 40 27.03 4.27 0.53
C ASP A 40 25.77 5.15 0.34
N ARG A 41 25.84 6.12 -0.58
CA ARG A 41 24.73 7.02 -0.89
C ARG A 41 23.44 6.28 -1.25
N GLU A 42 23.52 5.19 -2.00
CA GLU A 42 22.36 4.38 -2.40
C GLU A 42 21.65 3.77 -1.18
N LEU A 43 22.42 3.26 -0.22
CA LEU A 43 21.86 2.71 1.02
C LEU A 43 21.11 3.76 1.83
N VAL A 44 21.66 4.98 1.91
CA VAL A 44 21.00 6.09 2.61
C VAL A 44 19.74 6.53 1.87
N LEU A 45 19.75 6.55 0.54
CA LEU A 45 18.55 6.85 -0.27
C LEU A 45 17.46 5.80 -0.10
N ASP A 46 17.82 4.52 -0.08
CA ASP A 46 16.85 3.43 0.16
C ASP A 46 16.17 3.57 1.52
N LEU A 47 16.94 3.88 2.55
CA LEU A 47 16.40 4.16 3.88
C LEU A 47 15.51 5.40 3.84
N TYR A 48 15.96 6.49 3.24
CA TYR A 48 15.19 7.73 3.11
C TYR A 48 13.84 7.50 2.44
N PHE A 49 13.82 6.82 1.29
CA PHE A 49 12.57 6.53 0.57
C PHE A 49 11.67 5.56 1.35
N SER A 50 12.24 4.62 2.08
CA SER A 50 11.49 3.70 2.95
C SER A 50 10.81 4.46 4.09
N VAL A 51 11.53 5.34 4.77
CA VAL A 51 10.98 6.18 5.85
C VAL A 51 9.91 7.11 5.30
N ARG A 52 10.18 7.81 4.19
CA ARG A 52 9.23 8.70 3.53
C ARG A 52 7.93 7.97 3.15
N SER A 53 8.07 6.80 2.55
CA SER A 53 6.93 5.97 2.16
C SER A 53 6.09 5.56 3.38
N PHE A 54 6.76 5.14 4.47
CA PHE A 54 6.07 4.77 5.70
C PHE A 54 5.29 5.95 6.29
N LEU A 55 5.92 7.13 6.41
CA LEU A 55 5.28 8.34 6.94
C LEU A 55 4.09 8.77 6.08
N ASN A 56 4.24 8.80 4.75
CA ASN A 56 3.16 9.15 3.83
C ASN A 56 1.97 8.18 3.90
N ILE A 57 2.23 6.88 4.11
CA ILE A 57 1.15 5.90 4.28
C ILE A 57 0.50 6.08 5.64
N TYR A 58 1.29 6.35 6.68
CA TYR A 58 0.75 6.52 8.02
C TYR A 58 -0.22 7.71 8.12
N GLU A 59 0.01 8.80 7.43
CA GLU A 59 -0.90 9.95 7.33
C GLU A 59 -2.29 9.59 6.76
N ARG A 60 -2.36 8.47 6.02
CA ARG A 60 -3.59 7.96 5.39
C ARG A 60 -4.22 6.79 6.15
N VAL A 61 -3.65 6.43 7.30
CA VAL A 61 -4.20 5.33 8.12
C VAL A 61 -5.54 5.73 8.69
N ASP A 62 -6.54 4.89 8.46
CA ASP A 62 -7.90 5.01 8.96
C ASP A 62 -8.40 3.66 9.53
N GLU A 63 -9.71 3.56 9.79
CA GLU A 63 -10.37 2.35 10.27
C GLU A 63 -10.22 1.13 9.34
N HIS A 64 -9.89 1.35 8.07
CA HIS A 64 -9.67 0.29 7.07
C HIS A 64 -8.25 -0.26 7.09
N TYR A 65 -7.36 0.30 7.91
CA TYR A 65 -6.01 -0.21 8.08
C TYR A 65 -5.89 -1.14 9.27
N ARG A 66 -4.89 -2.00 9.20
CA ARG A 66 -4.40 -2.80 10.32
C ARG A 66 -2.90 -2.61 10.43
N ILE A 67 -2.46 -2.28 11.64
CA ILE A 67 -1.05 -2.12 11.94
C ILE A 67 -0.59 -3.38 12.66
N TYR A 68 0.47 -3.99 12.19
CA TYR A 68 1.03 -5.15 12.86
C TYR A 68 2.55 -5.14 12.83
N SER A 69 3.13 -5.76 13.85
CA SER A 69 4.56 -6.00 13.94
C SER A 69 4.87 -7.49 13.91
N ARG A 70 6.07 -7.81 13.50
CA ARG A 70 6.64 -9.16 13.58
C ARG A 70 8.14 -9.10 13.68
N ILE A 71 8.72 -10.14 14.25
CA ILE A 71 10.14 -10.44 14.15
C ILE A 71 10.32 -11.39 12.98
N LEU A 72 11.20 -11.04 12.05
CA LEU A 72 11.53 -11.85 10.88
C LEU A 72 12.48 -12.99 11.30
N GLU A 73 12.64 -14.00 10.43
CA GLU A 73 13.49 -15.16 10.69
C GLU A 73 14.97 -14.78 10.92
N ASN A 74 15.41 -13.67 10.32
CA ASN A 74 16.76 -13.11 10.53
C ASN A 74 16.89 -12.27 11.80
N GLY A 75 15.83 -12.17 12.62
CA GLY A 75 15.79 -11.39 13.87
C GLY A 75 15.40 -9.94 13.70
N ASP A 76 15.19 -9.45 12.48
CA ASP A 76 14.78 -8.06 12.24
C ASP A 76 13.35 -7.80 12.69
N PHE A 77 13.13 -6.60 13.25
CA PHE A 77 11.81 -6.12 13.61
C PHE A 77 11.15 -5.42 12.42
N SER A 78 9.92 -5.80 12.12
CA SER A 78 9.15 -5.24 11.00
C SER A 78 7.81 -4.72 11.50
N VAL A 79 7.47 -3.49 11.11
CA VAL A 79 6.13 -2.90 11.27
C VAL A 79 5.50 -2.71 9.90
N ARG A 80 4.23 -3.09 9.77
CA ARG A 80 3.48 -2.92 8.52
C ARG A 80 2.16 -2.21 8.76
N LEU A 81 1.89 -1.27 7.86
CA LEU A 81 0.61 -0.61 7.70
C LEU A 81 -0.13 -1.32 6.56
N PHE A 82 -1.14 -2.12 6.91
CA PHE A 82 -1.85 -2.96 5.95
C PHE A 82 -3.24 -2.38 5.67
N CYS A 83 -3.45 -1.91 4.45
CA CYS A 83 -4.75 -1.45 3.98
C CYS A 83 -5.62 -2.66 3.67
N VAL A 84 -6.68 -2.86 4.45
CA VAL A 84 -7.66 -3.95 4.26
C VAL A 84 -8.67 -3.57 3.19
N ASN A 85 -9.08 -2.31 3.16
CA ASN A 85 -10.02 -1.80 2.17
C ASN A 85 -9.55 -0.44 1.65
N PRO A 86 -9.16 -0.33 0.38
CA PRO A 86 -8.61 0.89 -0.19
C PRO A 86 -9.66 1.93 -0.62
N ILE A 87 -10.95 1.64 -0.48
CA ILE A 87 -12.05 2.41 -1.10
C ILE A 87 -11.98 3.90 -0.80
N LYS A 88 -11.69 4.29 0.45
CA LYS A 88 -11.62 5.69 0.85
C LYS A 88 -10.42 6.40 0.22
N ASN A 89 -9.22 5.86 0.41
CA ASN A 89 -8.00 6.45 -0.15
C ASN A 89 -8.00 6.44 -1.68
N LEU A 90 -8.58 5.39 -2.29
CA LEU A 90 -8.72 5.31 -3.74
C LEU A 90 -9.74 6.35 -4.24
N GLY A 91 -10.88 6.50 -3.54
CA GLY A 91 -11.89 7.50 -3.85
C GLY A 91 -11.31 8.92 -3.85
N GLU A 92 -10.57 9.30 -2.80
CA GLU A 92 -9.89 10.59 -2.73
C GLU A 92 -8.90 10.82 -3.89
N CYS A 93 -8.22 9.76 -4.35
CA CYS A 93 -7.35 9.85 -5.52
C CYS A 93 -8.14 10.01 -6.82
N LEU A 94 -9.27 9.31 -6.96
CA LEU A 94 -10.12 9.36 -8.15
C LEU A 94 -10.82 10.71 -8.31
N GLU A 95 -11.20 11.34 -7.21
CA GLU A 95 -11.80 12.69 -7.20
C GLU A 95 -10.89 13.78 -7.77
N GLN A 96 -9.57 13.54 -7.80
CA GLN A 96 -8.60 14.45 -8.43
C GLN A 96 -8.58 14.35 -9.96
N GLY A 97 -9.17 13.29 -10.52
CA GLY A 97 -9.24 13.02 -11.95
C GLY A 97 -10.63 13.29 -12.54
N ASN A 98 -10.72 13.44 -13.86
CA ASN A 98 -12.01 13.60 -14.54
C ASN A 98 -12.74 12.26 -14.73
N SER A 99 -11.99 11.18 -14.89
CA SER A 99 -12.52 9.82 -15.06
C SER A 99 -11.43 8.79 -14.83
N ALA A 100 -11.83 7.56 -14.47
CA ALA A 100 -10.93 6.43 -14.34
C ALA A 100 -11.54 5.19 -14.99
N VAL A 101 -10.70 4.34 -15.58
CA VAL A 101 -11.09 3.06 -16.14
C VAL A 101 -10.23 1.96 -15.54
N PHE A 102 -10.87 1.02 -14.85
CA PHE A 102 -10.22 -0.17 -14.33
C PHE A 102 -10.53 -1.36 -15.24
N PHE A 103 -9.52 -2.12 -15.60
CA PHE A 103 -9.71 -3.31 -16.43
C PHE A 103 -8.78 -4.45 -16.01
N SER A 104 -9.30 -5.65 -16.04
CA SER A 104 -8.51 -6.88 -15.81
C SER A 104 -9.28 -8.08 -16.36
N ALA A 105 -8.56 -9.10 -16.77
CA ALA A 105 -9.16 -10.40 -17.15
C ALA A 105 -9.74 -11.16 -15.94
N THR A 106 -9.39 -10.77 -14.72
CA THR A 106 -9.73 -11.50 -13.48
C THR A 106 -10.60 -10.71 -12.51
N MET A 107 -11.23 -9.61 -12.96
CA MET A 107 -12.16 -8.82 -12.13
C MET A 107 -13.52 -9.52 -11.97
N LEU A 108 -13.51 -10.71 -11.39
CA LEU A 108 -14.72 -11.49 -11.09
C LEU A 108 -14.74 -11.91 -9.63
N PRO A 109 -15.87 -11.81 -8.93
CA PRO A 109 -17.17 -11.26 -9.39
C PRO A 109 -17.14 -9.73 -9.51
N ILE A 110 -17.75 -9.22 -10.58
CA ILE A 110 -17.68 -7.80 -10.94
C ILE A 110 -18.26 -6.87 -9.85
N ARG A 111 -19.29 -7.34 -9.11
CA ARG A 111 -19.88 -6.58 -8.00
C ARG A 111 -18.87 -6.27 -6.90
N TYR A 112 -18.08 -7.28 -6.52
CA TYR A 112 -17.04 -7.13 -5.50
C TYR A 112 -16.02 -6.06 -5.89
N TYR A 113 -15.52 -6.11 -7.13
CA TYR A 113 -14.55 -5.13 -7.59
C TYR A 113 -15.13 -3.74 -7.77
N ARG A 114 -16.38 -3.63 -8.19
CA ARG A 114 -17.08 -2.35 -8.26
C ARG A 114 -17.18 -1.71 -6.87
N GLU A 115 -17.58 -2.47 -5.86
CA GLU A 115 -17.68 -1.99 -4.48
C GLU A 115 -16.32 -1.65 -3.88
N LEU A 116 -15.24 -2.30 -4.33
CA LEU A 116 -13.88 -2.07 -3.83
C LEU A 116 -13.19 -0.88 -4.51
N LEU A 117 -13.48 -0.63 -5.79
CA LEU A 117 -12.75 0.33 -6.63
C LEU A 117 -13.55 1.61 -6.90
N SER A 118 -14.87 1.55 -6.79
CA SER A 118 -15.75 2.66 -7.04
C SER A 118 -16.60 2.98 -5.82
N ASN A 119 -16.56 4.24 -5.40
CA ASN A 119 -17.43 4.74 -4.32
C ASN A 119 -18.79 5.24 -4.84
N CYS A 120 -19.04 5.13 -6.16
CA CYS A 120 -20.25 5.63 -6.80
C CYS A 120 -21.14 4.47 -7.29
N PRO A 121 -22.40 4.36 -6.81
CA PRO A 121 -23.32 3.32 -7.26
C PRO A 121 -23.68 3.40 -8.76
N GLU A 122 -23.51 4.57 -9.37
CA GLU A 122 -23.82 4.84 -10.77
C GLU A 122 -22.68 4.47 -11.73
N ASP A 123 -21.50 4.13 -11.20
CA ASP A 123 -20.37 3.74 -12.04
C ASP A 123 -20.65 2.44 -12.81
N TYR A 124 -20.26 2.46 -14.06
CA TYR A 124 -20.52 1.36 -14.98
C TYR A 124 -19.54 0.22 -14.75
N ALA A 125 -20.06 -1.00 -14.77
CA ALA A 125 -19.28 -2.22 -14.79
C ALA A 125 -19.66 -3.04 -16.03
N VAL A 126 -18.69 -3.27 -16.90
CA VAL A 126 -18.91 -3.93 -18.19
C VAL A 126 -18.13 -5.24 -18.24
N TYR A 127 -18.82 -6.31 -18.61
CA TYR A 127 -18.20 -7.59 -18.91
C TYR A 127 -18.05 -7.75 -20.41
N VAL A 128 -16.84 -7.98 -20.87
CA VAL A 128 -16.53 -8.21 -22.27
C VAL A 128 -16.09 -9.66 -22.47
N ASN A 129 -16.73 -10.37 -23.38
CA ASN A 129 -16.33 -11.72 -23.71
C ASN A 129 -14.96 -11.73 -24.39
N SER A 130 -14.19 -12.82 -24.14
CA SER A 130 -12.91 -12.99 -24.81
C SER A 130 -13.10 -13.03 -26.33
N PRO A 131 -12.34 -12.22 -27.09
CA PRO A 131 -12.35 -12.30 -28.57
C PRO A 131 -11.66 -13.56 -29.11
N PHE A 132 -10.96 -14.31 -28.25
CA PHE A 132 -10.24 -15.50 -28.65
C PHE A 132 -11.16 -16.73 -28.56
N PRO A 133 -11.38 -17.47 -29.66
CA PRO A 133 -12.18 -18.68 -29.67
C PRO A 133 -11.60 -19.75 -28.73
N LYS A 134 -12.48 -20.43 -27.98
CA LYS A 134 -12.06 -21.46 -27.00
C LYS A 134 -11.30 -22.63 -27.64
N GLN A 135 -11.62 -22.95 -28.91
CA GLN A 135 -10.98 -24.02 -29.68
C GLN A 135 -9.50 -23.74 -30.01
N ASN A 136 -9.06 -22.49 -29.92
CA ASN A 136 -7.68 -22.11 -30.17
C ASN A 136 -6.78 -22.20 -28.90
N ARG A 137 -7.33 -22.69 -27.78
CA ARG A 137 -6.56 -22.91 -26.55
C ARG A 137 -5.81 -24.24 -26.65
N VAL A 138 -4.50 -24.18 -26.61
CA VAL A 138 -3.66 -25.36 -26.42
C VAL A 138 -3.24 -25.37 -24.94
N ILE A 139 -3.56 -26.46 -24.26
CA ILE A 139 -3.08 -26.75 -22.91
C ILE A 139 -1.93 -27.74 -23.10
N LEU A 140 -0.70 -27.33 -22.85
CA LEU A 140 0.51 -28.14 -22.88
C LEU A 140 0.77 -28.75 -21.51
#